data_daaa35e1e6b8bd8437eab1a0cce47fde
#
_entry.id   daaa35e1e6b8bd8437eab1a0cce47fde
#
_cell.length_a   1.000
_cell.length_b   1.000
_cell.length_c   1.000
_cell.angle_alpha   90.00
_cell.angle_beta   90.00
_cell.angle_gamma   90.00
#
_symmetry.space_group_name_H-M   'P 1'
#
loop_
_entity.id
_entity.type
_entity.pdbx_description
1 polymer ?
#
loop_
_entity_poly.entity_id
_entity_poly.type
_entity_poly.pdbx_seq_one_letter_code
_entity_poly.pdbx_strand_id
1 'polypeptide(L)'
;DEYRRVASERGISILDKGNNTDFQKEIEQTGLQQNHHIAFYGGSSESSYRVSLGFMDRQGVILNEDMKNFTSNMSMNQKMFDGFLNCELGMFGSIQKNHNLVDYQKTFYSAATFNPTYPNHKDPVTNSWDGITTASQITNPLAWMEVQDDDATSHISTHARLTFNLLEGLKLNLFGAYTYNIVENSQYLPTSVWANGQAYKGTKKRESLLGNMMLTYKKNWKKHFFDVLALAELQKETYTGYYTTVSNFSTDKFGYNNLQAGALRLWEGTNSYYDQPRLASFMGRFNYTYADRYVLTLNARTDASSKFGANHKWGFFPSASAAWVISEEEFMKQLPMVDNLKFRIGYGLAGNQSGIDSYTTLNLVKPNGVVPVGNSAVVSLGDLRNTNPDLKWEVKHTFNTGIDVALFGNRLLLSANYYNSRTTDMLYLYNVSVPPFTYNTLLANIGSMRNWGTEIAIGITPLKTKDMELNINANITFQRNKLLSLSGMYNGEMLSAPEYKSLAGLDGAGFHGGYNHIVYQMVGQPLGVFYLPHSTGLESDGNGGYTY
;
A
#
# COMPACT_ATOMS: atom_id res chain seq x y z
N ASP A 1 1.27 -31.17 29.97
CA ASP A 1 0.63 -32.46 30.30
C ASP A 1 -0.27 -32.95 29.16
N GLU A 2 -1.11 -32.12 28.55
CA GLU A 2 -1.97 -32.51 27.44
C GLU A 2 -1.19 -32.98 26.22
N TYR A 3 -0.10 -32.28 25.86
CA TYR A 3 0.79 -32.67 24.77
C TYR A 3 1.33 -34.10 24.94
N ARG A 4 1.80 -34.46 26.16
CA ARG A 4 2.27 -35.80 26.48
C ARG A 4 1.15 -36.82 26.43
N ARG A 5 -0.03 -36.48 26.98
CA ARG A 5 -1.21 -37.35 26.96
C ARG A 5 -1.62 -37.70 25.53
N VAL A 6 -1.79 -36.68 24.67
CA VAL A 6 -2.22 -36.87 23.28
C VAL A 6 -1.17 -37.66 22.47
N ALA A 7 0.12 -37.39 22.69
CA ALA A 7 1.18 -38.15 22.03
C ALA A 7 1.16 -39.65 22.43
N SER A 8 0.97 -39.93 23.75
CA SER A 8 0.84 -41.30 24.26
C SER A 8 -0.39 -42.01 23.71
N GLU A 9 -1.55 -41.34 23.69
CA GLU A 9 -2.81 -41.90 23.16
C GLU A 9 -2.72 -42.24 21.66
N ARG A 10 -1.94 -41.44 20.92
CA ARG A 10 -1.72 -41.64 19.48
C ARG A 10 -0.52 -42.49 19.12
N GLY A 11 0.23 -42.99 20.11
CA GLY A 11 1.45 -43.76 19.89
C GLY A 11 2.57 -42.97 19.20
N ILE A 12 2.55 -41.62 19.31
CA ILE A 12 3.56 -40.76 18.70
C ILE A 12 4.74 -40.61 19.67
N SER A 13 5.94 -40.94 19.17
CA SER A 13 7.17 -40.67 19.93
C SER A 13 7.48 -39.16 19.89
N ILE A 14 7.60 -38.56 21.04
CA ILE A 14 8.00 -37.16 21.22
C ILE A 14 9.35 -37.05 21.89
N LEU A 15 10.09 -35.97 21.56
CA LEU A 15 11.26 -35.58 22.33
C LEU A 15 10.78 -34.82 23.57
N ASP A 16 10.80 -35.46 24.74
CA ASP A 16 10.40 -34.83 25.99
C ASP A 16 11.63 -34.31 26.74
N LYS A 17 11.70 -33.00 26.90
CA LYS A 17 12.77 -32.27 27.63
C LYS A 17 12.42 -31.99 29.12
N GLY A 18 11.28 -32.50 29.60
CA GLY A 18 10.89 -32.44 31.01
C GLY A 18 10.21 -31.13 31.43
N ASN A 19 10.10 -30.12 30.59
CA ASN A 19 9.46 -28.84 30.89
C ASN A 19 7.98 -28.82 30.54
N ASN A 20 7.30 -27.73 30.87
CA ASN A 20 5.91 -27.44 30.49
C ASN A 20 5.77 -25.94 30.25
N THR A 21 6.26 -25.49 29.11
CA THR A 21 6.38 -24.08 28.75
C THR A 21 5.21 -23.66 27.86
N ASP A 22 4.54 -22.58 28.22
CA ASP A 22 3.56 -21.87 27.40
C ASP A 22 4.29 -20.77 26.62
N PHE A 23 4.79 -21.10 25.44
CA PHE A 23 5.58 -20.19 24.63
C PHE A 23 4.80 -18.98 24.12
N GLN A 24 3.47 -19.07 23.98
CA GLN A 24 2.66 -17.90 23.64
C GLN A 24 2.70 -16.87 24.76
N LYS A 25 2.51 -17.33 26.01
CA LYS A 25 2.56 -16.46 27.18
C LYS A 25 3.96 -15.89 27.44
N GLU A 26 5.01 -16.66 27.14
CA GLU A 26 6.40 -16.23 27.34
C GLU A 26 6.83 -15.09 26.40
N ILE A 27 6.20 -14.94 25.24
CA ILE A 27 6.52 -13.86 24.30
C ILE A 27 5.61 -12.64 24.46
N GLU A 28 4.57 -12.70 25.29
CA GLU A 28 3.59 -11.64 25.48
C GLU A 28 3.94 -10.71 26.61
N GLN A 29 3.52 -9.46 26.48
CA GLN A 29 3.59 -8.44 27.53
C GLN A 29 2.35 -7.54 27.49
N THR A 30 2.12 -6.80 28.58
CA THR A 30 1.13 -5.73 28.57
C THR A 30 1.69 -4.52 27.84
N GLY A 31 1.11 -4.23 26.67
CA GLY A 31 1.46 -3.05 25.88
C GLY A 31 0.89 -1.77 26.49
N LEU A 32 1.70 -0.72 26.54
CA LEU A 32 1.31 0.63 26.96
C LEU A 32 1.51 1.61 25.81
N GLN A 33 0.52 2.47 25.59
CA GLN A 33 0.63 3.56 24.62
C GLN A 33 0.36 4.90 25.29
N GLN A 34 1.24 5.87 25.04
CA GLN A 34 1.10 7.26 25.43
C GLN A 34 1.14 8.14 24.18
N ASN A 35 0.27 9.15 24.14
CA ASN A 35 0.24 10.12 23.06
C ASN A 35 0.04 11.51 23.66
N HIS A 36 1.02 12.39 23.49
CA HIS A 36 1.04 13.75 23.99
C HIS A 36 1.07 14.71 22.81
N HIS A 37 0.19 15.70 22.83
CA HIS A 37 0.10 16.71 21.77
C HIS A 37 -0.11 18.09 22.39
N ILE A 38 0.71 19.05 21.96
CA ILE A 38 0.57 20.46 22.31
C ILE A 38 0.49 21.28 21.03
N ALA A 39 -0.38 22.28 21.02
CA ALA A 39 -0.53 23.18 19.87
C ALA A 39 -0.65 24.61 20.34
N PHE A 40 0.05 25.50 19.63
CA PHE A 40 -0.03 26.94 19.75
C PHE A 40 -0.59 27.50 18.44
N TYR A 41 -1.60 28.34 18.54
CA TYR A 41 -2.19 28.97 17.36
C TYR A 41 -2.67 30.36 17.71
N GLY A 42 -2.70 31.20 16.70
CA GLY A 42 -3.16 32.57 16.83
C GLY A 42 -3.33 33.19 15.47
N GLY A 43 -3.85 34.43 15.46
CA GLY A 43 -4.00 35.15 14.21
C GLY A 43 -4.97 36.29 14.28
N SER A 44 -5.18 36.92 13.12
CA SER A 44 -6.11 38.00 12.85
C SER A 44 -6.88 37.67 11.56
N SER A 45 -7.66 38.61 11.03
CA SER A 45 -8.31 38.50 9.72
C SER A 45 -7.32 38.34 8.55
N GLU A 46 -6.08 38.83 8.71
CA GLU A 46 -5.05 38.86 7.68
C GLU A 46 -3.97 37.81 7.86
N SER A 47 -3.77 37.34 9.08
CA SER A 47 -2.69 36.40 9.41
C SER A 47 -3.19 35.30 10.34
N SER A 48 -2.80 34.05 10.08
CA SER A 48 -2.99 32.98 11.03
C SER A 48 -1.78 32.05 11.04
N TYR A 49 -1.48 31.52 12.22
CA TYR A 49 -0.41 30.53 12.38
C TYR A 49 -0.83 29.45 13.36
N ARG A 50 -0.27 28.28 13.13
CA ARG A 50 -0.36 27.15 14.05
C ARG A 50 0.97 26.40 14.08
N VAL A 51 1.43 26.11 15.28
CA VAL A 51 2.57 25.21 15.51
C VAL A 51 2.10 24.15 16.47
N SER A 52 2.37 22.87 16.18
CA SER A 52 2.05 21.79 17.08
C SER A 52 3.19 20.77 17.15
N LEU A 53 3.37 20.22 18.33
CA LEU A 53 4.33 19.19 18.64
C LEU A 53 3.59 17.97 19.18
N GLY A 54 3.98 16.79 18.75
CA GLY A 54 3.43 15.53 19.20
C GLY A 54 4.54 14.56 19.60
N PHE A 55 4.27 13.77 20.61
CA PHE A 55 5.12 12.65 21.02
C PHE A 55 4.25 11.44 21.27
N MET A 56 4.62 10.32 20.68
CA MET A 56 3.99 9.03 20.89
C MET A 56 5.04 8.02 21.33
N ASP A 57 4.72 7.27 22.38
CA ASP A 57 5.49 6.12 22.85
C ASP A 57 4.53 4.94 22.96
N ARG A 58 4.83 3.86 22.24
CA ARG A 58 4.00 2.66 22.18
C ARG A 58 4.86 1.42 22.39
N GLN A 59 4.51 0.64 23.40
CA GLN A 59 4.98 -0.73 23.55
C GLN A 59 3.98 -1.70 22.92
N GLY A 60 4.47 -2.66 22.14
CA GLY A 60 3.68 -3.75 21.59
C GLY A 60 3.25 -4.76 22.65
N VAL A 61 2.33 -5.65 22.28
CA VAL A 61 1.90 -6.78 23.13
C VAL A 61 2.85 -7.96 23.08
N ILE A 62 3.80 -7.94 22.17
CA ILE A 62 4.91 -8.89 22.09
C ILE A 62 6.16 -8.23 22.65
N LEU A 63 7.00 -9.02 23.32
CA LEU A 63 8.28 -8.57 23.85
C LEU A 63 9.15 -7.95 22.74
N ASN A 64 9.92 -6.91 23.10
CA ASN A 64 10.85 -6.22 22.20
C ASN A 64 10.21 -5.54 20.98
N GLU A 65 8.91 -5.29 21.00
CA GLU A 65 8.26 -4.44 20.00
C GLU A 65 7.94 -3.09 20.62
N ASP A 66 8.55 -2.02 20.12
CA ASP A 66 8.23 -0.65 20.55
C ASP A 66 8.36 0.36 19.40
N MET A 67 7.70 1.51 19.58
CA MET A 67 7.75 2.63 18.66
C MET A 67 7.76 3.95 19.44
N LYS A 68 8.70 4.82 19.10
CA LYS A 68 8.72 6.22 19.55
C LYS A 68 8.64 7.14 18.35
N ASN A 69 7.71 8.07 18.38
CA ASN A 69 7.50 9.01 17.28
C ASN A 69 7.37 10.43 17.83
N PHE A 70 8.22 11.31 17.33
CA PHE A 70 8.14 12.75 17.54
C PHE A 70 7.66 13.43 16.25
N THR A 71 6.66 14.30 16.36
CA THR A 71 6.10 15.04 15.23
C THR A 71 6.10 16.54 15.49
N SER A 72 6.33 17.31 14.43
CA SER A 72 6.21 18.76 14.43
C SER A 72 5.39 19.18 13.21
N ASN A 73 4.40 20.03 13.41
CA ASN A 73 3.61 20.61 12.32
C ASN A 73 3.53 22.14 12.49
N MET A 74 3.82 22.85 11.41
CA MET A 74 3.71 24.29 11.33
C MET A 74 2.88 24.67 10.11
N SER A 75 1.93 25.58 10.30
CA SER A 75 1.19 26.19 9.20
C SER A 75 1.07 27.70 9.43
N MET A 76 1.18 28.44 8.36
CA MET A 76 1.06 29.89 8.35
C MET A 76 0.24 30.29 7.12
N ASN A 77 -0.68 31.22 7.31
CA ASN A 77 -1.44 31.84 6.25
C ASN A 77 -1.36 33.35 6.41
N GLN A 78 -0.99 34.06 5.36
CA GLN A 78 -0.84 35.50 5.36
C GLN A 78 -1.50 36.10 4.12
N LYS A 79 -2.45 37.02 4.32
CA LYS A 79 -2.99 37.86 3.27
C LYS A 79 -2.19 39.15 3.18
N MET A 80 -1.91 39.59 1.98
CA MET A 80 -1.12 40.79 1.67
C MET A 80 -1.79 41.58 0.56
N PHE A 81 -1.48 42.89 0.51
CA PHE A 81 -1.97 43.80 -0.52
C PHE A 81 -3.50 43.80 -0.64
N ASP A 82 -4.19 44.05 0.48
CA ASP A 82 -5.66 44.04 0.56
C ASP A 82 -6.33 42.78 0.01
N GLY A 83 -5.66 41.64 0.24
CA GLY A 83 -6.15 40.34 -0.20
C GLY A 83 -5.82 39.98 -1.66
N PHE A 84 -5.06 40.79 -2.39
CA PHE A 84 -4.58 40.45 -3.72
C PHE A 84 -3.72 39.19 -3.71
N LEU A 85 -2.86 39.05 -2.70
CA LEU A 85 -1.99 37.85 -2.51
C LEU A 85 -2.30 37.17 -1.19
N ASN A 86 -2.59 35.88 -1.25
CA ASN A 86 -2.61 34.98 -0.09
C ASN A 86 -1.45 34.00 -0.15
N CYS A 87 -0.62 34.02 0.90
CA CYS A 87 0.52 33.13 1.05
C CYS A 87 0.24 32.09 2.13
N GLU A 88 0.29 30.81 1.79
CA GLU A 88 0.16 29.67 2.70
C GLU A 88 1.48 28.91 2.72
N LEU A 89 2.03 28.72 3.90
CA LEU A 89 3.22 27.91 4.15
C LEU A 89 2.88 26.79 5.11
N GLY A 90 3.34 25.57 4.81
CA GLY A 90 3.18 24.44 5.69
C GLY A 90 4.47 23.62 5.78
N MET A 91 4.73 23.12 6.97
CA MET A 91 5.85 22.21 7.24
C MET A 91 5.39 21.12 8.20
N PHE A 92 5.69 19.90 7.86
CA PHE A 92 5.53 18.72 8.73
C PHE A 92 6.87 18.01 8.84
N GLY A 93 7.25 17.64 10.06
CA GLY A 93 8.42 16.84 10.34
C GLY A 93 8.08 15.71 11.32
N SER A 94 8.66 14.53 11.12
CA SER A 94 8.60 13.45 12.10
C SER A 94 9.90 12.68 12.15
N ILE A 95 10.21 12.18 13.35
CA ILE A 95 11.29 11.23 13.60
C ILE A 95 10.67 10.06 14.35
N GLN A 96 10.66 8.90 13.72
CA GLN A 96 10.12 7.67 14.28
C GLN A 96 11.25 6.64 14.44
N LYS A 97 11.29 6.01 15.59
CA LYS A 97 12.17 4.87 15.85
C LYS A 97 11.31 3.69 16.24
N ASN A 98 11.53 2.57 15.58
CA ASN A 98 10.87 1.31 15.87
C ASN A 98 11.90 0.27 16.26
N HIS A 99 11.53 -0.55 17.21
CA HIS A 99 12.11 -1.87 17.40
C HIS A 99 11.06 -2.88 16.92
N ASN A 100 11.39 -3.69 15.91
CA ASN A 100 10.44 -4.55 15.21
C ASN A 100 10.66 -6.02 15.55
N LEU A 101 9.62 -6.82 15.44
CA LEU A 101 9.75 -8.27 15.33
C LEU A 101 10.18 -8.63 13.91
N VAL A 102 11.22 -9.43 13.78
CA VAL A 102 11.83 -9.80 12.49
C VAL A 102 10.87 -10.55 11.58
N ASP A 103 10.02 -11.38 12.11
CA ASP A 103 9.06 -12.15 11.34
C ASP A 103 7.85 -12.47 12.22
N TYR A 104 6.82 -11.66 12.10
CA TYR A 104 5.57 -11.82 12.85
C TYR A 104 4.98 -13.21 12.69
N GLN A 105 4.87 -13.68 11.44
CA GLN A 105 4.22 -14.96 11.17
C GLN A 105 5.02 -16.12 11.77
N LYS A 106 6.33 -16.11 11.61
CA LYS A 106 7.19 -17.13 12.22
C LYS A 106 7.16 -17.08 13.74
N THR A 107 7.21 -15.91 14.34
CA THR A 107 7.18 -15.75 15.79
C THR A 107 5.91 -16.35 16.39
N PHE A 108 4.74 -15.95 15.88
CA PHE A 108 3.46 -16.49 16.37
C PHE A 108 3.27 -17.97 16.04
N TYR A 109 3.60 -18.38 14.82
CA TYR A 109 3.51 -19.77 14.43
C TYR A 109 4.42 -20.65 15.28
N SER A 110 5.66 -20.22 15.51
CA SER A 110 6.59 -20.93 16.38
C SER A 110 6.07 -21.01 17.82
N ALA A 111 5.57 -19.93 18.38
CA ALA A 111 5.02 -19.92 19.73
C ALA A 111 3.83 -20.88 19.90
N ALA A 112 2.99 -21.00 18.87
CA ALA A 112 1.82 -21.88 18.88
C ALA A 112 2.16 -23.37 18.62
N THR A 113 3.27 -23.67 17.92
CA THR A 113 3.59 -25.01 17.43
C THR A 113 4.85 -25.62 18.07
N PHE A 114 5.67 -24.81 18.74
CA PHE A 114 6.90 -25.29 19.35
C PHE A 114 6.61 -26.30 20.46
N ASN A 115 7.49 -27.29 20.62
CA ASN A 115 7.32 -28.34 21.60
C ASN A 115 7.33 -27.78 23.04
N PRO A 116 6.22 -27.86 23.78
CA PRO A 116 6.08 -27.26 25.11
C PRO A 116 6.94 -27.93 26.18
N THR A 117 7.59 -29.06 25.87
CA THR A 117 8.51 -29.70 26.81
C THR A 117 9.91 -29.09 26.85
N TYR A 118 10.20 -28.15 25.96
CA TYR A 118 11.45 -27.41 25.95
C TYR A 118 11.50 -26.34 27.04
N PRO A 119 12.70 -26.00 27.57
CA PRO A 119 12.86 -24.96 28.57
C PRO A 119 12.62 -23.56 27.99
N ASN A 120 12.23 -22.62 28.85
CA ASN A 120 12.11 -21.20 28.52
C ASN A 120 13.42 -20.40 28.76
N HIS A 121 14.54 -21.08 28.88
CA HIS A 121 15.87 -20.51 29.10
C HIS A 121 16.92 -21.21 28.24
N LYS A 122 18.04 -20.54 28.01
CA LYS A 122 19.20 -21.09 27.31
C LYS A 122 19.89 -22.16 28.15
N ASP A 123 20.55 -23.08 27.46
CA ASP A 123 21.49 -24.00 28.11
C ASP A 123 22.59 -23.18 28.81
N PRO A 124 22.81 -23.39 30.12
CA PRO A 124 23.76 -22.59 30.92
C PRO A 124 25.22 -22.83 30.54
N VAL A 125 25.54 -23.91 29.85
CA VAL A 125 26.92 -24.26 29.45
C VAL A 125 27.24 -23.71 28.07
N THR A 126 26.34 -23.92 27.13
CA THR A 126 26.55 -23.54 25.73
C THR A 126 26.03 -22.14 25.40
N ASN A 127 25.20 -21.56 26.27
CA ASN A 127 24.49 -20.29 26.08
C ASN A 127 23.66 -20.26 24.77
N SER A 128 23.17 -21.43 24.34
CA SER A 128 22.34 -21.60 23.14
C SER A 128 20.91 -21.98 23.49
N TRP A 129 19.98 -21.62 22.62
CA TRP A 129 18.59 -22.07 22.71
C TRP A 129 18.45 -23.51 22.20
N ASP A 130 17.72 -24.34 22.92
CA ASP A 130 17.30 -25.64 22.44
C ASP A 130 16.33 -25.50 21.25
N GLY A 131 16.38 -26.43 20.31
CA GLY A 131 15.45 -26.47 19.17
C GLY A 131 15.75 -25.50 18.03
N ILE A 132 16.94 -24.89 18.02
CA ILE A 132 17.41 -24.14 16.85
C ILE A 132 18.04 -25.10 15.87
N THR A 133 17.47 -25.15 14.66
CA THR A 133 18.05 -25.89 13.52
C THR A 133 18.11 -24.96 12.32
N THR A 134 19.25 -24.89 11.67
CA THR A 134 19.49 -24.05 10.49
C THR A 134 18.62 -24.42 9.27
N ALA A 135 17.97 -25.57 9.31
CA ALA A 135 17.14 -26.11 8.22
C ALA A 135 15.65 -26.19 8.56
N SER A 136 15.24 -25.88 9.80
CA SER A 136 13.84 -25.98 10.24
C SER A 136 13.13 -24.65 10.16
N GLN A 137 11.89 -24.66 9.72
CA GLN A 137 11.00 -23.50 9.81
C GLN A 137 10.51 -23.24 11.25
N ILE A 138 10.64 -24.22 12.13
CA ILE A 138 10.26 -24.14 13.55
C ILE A 138 11.51 -23.80 14.34
N THR A 139 11.61 -22.57 14.76
CA THR A 139 12.67 -22.06 15.62
C THR A 139 12.07 -21.78 17.00
N ASN A 140 12.87 -21.92 18.06
CA ASN A 140 12.44 -21.54 19.41
C ASN A 140 11.95 -20.08 19.42
N PRO A 141 10.69 -19.79 19.82
CA PRO A 141 10.13 -18.46 19.74
C PRO A 141 10.86 -17.44 20.61
N LEU A 142 11.47 -17.88 21.74
CA LEU A 142 12.25 -17.00 22.60
C LEU A 142 13.60 -16.61 21.99
N ALA A 143 14.15 -17.45 21.10
CA ALA A 143 15.34 -17.08 20.36
C ALA A 143 15.09 -15.91 19.41
N TRP A 144 13.90 -15.81 18.80
CA TRP A 144 13.52 -14.68 17.97
C TRP A 144 13.45 -13.35 18.75
N MET A 145 13.19 -13.41 20.06
CA MET A 145 13.21 -12.22 20.92
C MET A 145 14.62 -11.63 21.10
N GLU A 146 15.68 -12.34 20.74
CA GLU A 146 17.05 -11.81 20.80
C GLU A 146 17.48 -11.09 19.52
N VAL A 147 16.71 -11.22 18.47
CA VAL A 147 17.00 -10.52 17.20
C VAL A 147 16.77 -9.03 17.37
N GLN A 148 17.75 -8.25 16.96
CA GLN A 148 17.63 -6.80 16.87
C GLN A 148 17.13 -6.43 15.47
N ASP A 149 16.07 -5.66 15.38
CA ASP A 149 15.53 -5.13 14.11
C ASP A 149 15.03 -3.71 14.33
N ASP A 150 15.91 -2.76 14.08
CA ASP A 150 15.69 -1.35 14.36
C ASP A 150 15.49 -0.56 13.07
N ASP A 151 14.41 0.20 13.03
CA ASP A 151 14.14 1.17 11.99
C ASP A 151 14.13 2.60 12.54
N ALA A 152 14.84 3.50 11.88
CA ALA A 152 14.74 4.92 12.12
C ALA A 152 14.22 5.62 10.86
N THR A 153 13.04 6.23 10.95
CA THR A 153 12.44 6.99 9.85
C THR A 153 12.45 8.47 10.18
N SER A 154 13.08 9.27 9.30
CA SER A 154 12.98 10.73 9.34
C SER A 154 12.20 11.22 8.13
N HIS A 155 11.16 12.01 8.37
CA HIS A 155 10.30 12.57 7.34
C HIS A 155 10.18 14.07 7.50
N ILE A 156 10.36 14.81 6.40
CA ILE A 156 10.10 16.26 6.30
C ILE A 156 9.27 16.49 5.05
N SER A 157 8.17 17.23 5.21
CA SER A 157 7.35 17.70 4.10
C SER A 157 7.11 19.19 4.25
N THR A 158 7.41 19.96 3.22
CA THR A 158 7.17 21.40 3.20
C THR A 158 6.39 21.75 1.95
N HIS A 159 5.51 22.75 2.06
CA HIS A 159 4.81 23.29 0.90
C HIS A 159 4.60 24.81 1.04
N ALA A 160 4.50 25.44 -0.11
CA ALA A 160 4.12 26.82 -0.24
C ALA A 160 3.02 26.95 -1.30
N ARG A 161 2.01 27.75 -1.02
CA ARG A 161 0.97 28.13 -1.97
C ARG A 161 0.84 29.65 -2.00
N LEU A 162 0.90 30.20 -3.20
CA LEU A 162 0.65 31.60 -3.48
C LEU A 162 -0.64 31.70 -4.29
N THR A 163 -1.65 32.36 -3.74
CA THR A 163 -2.92 32.61 -4.42
C THR A 163 -3.04 34.07 -4.75
N PHE A 164 -3.02 34.40 -6.03
CA PHE A 164 -3.23 35.74 -6.55
C PHE A 164 -4.70 35.90 -6.96
N ASN A 165 -5.40 36.83 -6.37
CA ASN A 165 -6.74 37.24 -6.77
C ASN A 165 -6.59 38.31 -7.85
N LEU A 166 -6.52 37.89 -9.13
CA LEU A 166 -6.18 38.79 -10.26
C LEU A 166 -7.32 39.74 -10.61
N LEU A 167 -8.54 39.21 -10.65
CA LEU A 167 -9.79 39.92 -10.91
C LEU A 167 -10.90 39.22 -10.14
N GLU A 168 -12.08 39.85 -10.09
CA GLU A 168 -13.28 39.21 -9.54
C GLU A 168 -13.56 37.88 -10.23
N GLY A 169 -13.53 36.80 -9.44
CA GLY A 169 -13.70 35.43 -9.93
C GLY A 169 -12.47 34.80 -10.54
N LEU A 170 -11.39 35.51 -10.89
CA LEU A 170 -10.18 34.97 -11.50
C LEU A 170 -9.04 34.86 -10.48
N LYS A 171 -8.58 33.61 -10.24
CA LYS A 171 -7.49 33.34 -9.30
C LYS A 171 -6.39 32.53 -9.97
N LEU A 172 -5.15 32.89 -9.70
CA LEU A 172 -3.97 32.11 -10.05
C LEU A 172 -3.38 31.53 -8.76
N ASN A 173 -3.22 30.21 -8.71
CA ASN A 173 -2.52 29.52 -7.63
C ASN A 173 -1.21 28.97 -8.15
N LEU A 174 -0.13 29.27 -7.45
CA LEU A 174 1.18 28.62 -7.61
C LEU A 174 1.42 27.77 -6.37
N PHE A 175 1.72 26.50 -6.56
CA PHE A 175 1.97 25.57 -5.48
C PHE A 175 3.29 24.84 -5.69
N GLY A 176 4.08 24.75 -4.64
CA GLY A 176 5.30 23.95 -4.60
C GLY A 176 5.36 23.12 -3.33
N ALA A 177 5.76 21.87 -3.45
CA ALA A 177 5.95 20.98 -2.30
C ALA A 177 7.26 20.20 -2.46
N TYR A 178 7.95 20.02 -1.34
CA TYR A 178 9.12 19.16 -1.21
C TYR A 178 8.92 18.19 -0.07
N THR A 179 9.15 16.91 -0.34
CA THR A 179 9.09 15.86 0.67
C THR A 179 10.42 15.08 0.66
N TYR A 180 10.97 14.91 1.84
CA TYR A 180 12.15 14.10 2.10
C TYR A 180 11.80 13.01 3.10
N ASN A 181 12.09 11.78 2.77
CA ASN A 181 11.92 10.63 3.65
C ASN A 181 13.16 9.74 3.59
N ILE A 182 13.72 9.43 4.74
CA ILE A 182 14.81 8.47 4.87
C ILE A 182 14.44 7.43 5.91
N VAL A 183 14.65 6.17 5.57
CA VAL A 183 14.50 5.02 6.46
C VAL A 183 15.87 4.38 6.58
N GLU A 184 16.36 4.26 7.80
CA GLU A 184 17.58 3.55 8.17
C GLU A 184 17.16 2.24 8.82
N ASN A 185 17.50 1.11 8.19
CA ASN A 185 17.23 -0.22 8.69
C ASN A 185 18.51 -0.84 9.26
N SER A 186 18.44 -1.42 10.44
CA SER A 186 19.56 -2.11 11.09
C SER A 186 19.06 -3.38 11.74
N GLN A 187 19.64 -4.53 11.37
CA GLN A 187 19.22 -5.82 11.87
C GLN A 187 20.44 -6.63 12.30
N TYR A 188 20.30 -7.36 13.40
CA TYR A 188 21.28 -8.34 13.84
C TYR A 188 20.61 -9.63 14.29
N LEU A 189 20.99 -10.72 13.65
CA LEU A 189 20.64 -12.07 14.04
C LEU A 189 21.83 -12.65 14.83
N PRO A 190 21.71 -12.83 16.15
CA PRO A 190 22.80 -13.35 16.96
C PRO A 190 23.10 -14.83 16.66
N THR A 191 24.29 -15.28 17.07
CA THR A 191 24.73 -16.67 16.88
C THR A 191 23.83 -17.68 17.59
N SER A 192 23.07 -17.26 18.59
CA SER A 192 22.04 -18.05 19.26
C SER A 192 20.79 -18.31 18.40
N VAL A 193 20.58 -17.52 17.34
CA VAL A 193 19.44 -17.64 16.41
C VAL A 193 19.90 -18.11 15.04
N TRP A 194 21.02 -17.61 14.56
CA TRP A 194 21.59 -17.90 13.25
C TRP A 194 23.04 -18.37 13.42
N ALA A 195 23.34 -19.60 13.05
CA ALA A 195 24.59 -20.29 13.40
C ALA A 195 25.88 -19.50 13.17
N ASN A 196 25.88 -18.55 12.26
CA ASN A 196 27.05 -17.73 11.93
C ASN A 196 26.90 -16.26 12.33
N GLY A 197 25.80 -15.87 13.00
CA GLY A 197 25.44 -14.48 13.21
C GLY A 197 25.35 -13.70 11.89
N GLN A 198 24.44 -12.75 11.79
CA GLN A 198 24.30 -11.91 10.59
C GLN A 198 23.91 -10.50 10.98
N ALA A 199 24.58 -9.52 10.38
CA ALA A 199 24.22 -8.12 10.49
C ALA A 199 23.80 -7.56 9.11
N TYR A 200 22.75 -6.76 9.12
CA TYR A 200 22.30 -5.99 7.97
C TYR A 200 22.22 -4.51 8.35
N LYS A 201 22.70 -3.64 7.46
CA LYS A 201 22.43 -2.20 7.51
C LYS A 201 22.08 -1.69 6.12
N GLY A 202 21.06 -0.84 6.07
CA GLY A 202 20.63 -0.25 4.83
C GLY A 202 19.94 1.09 5.02
N THR A 203 19.90 1.86 3.96
CA THR A 203 19.12 3.09 3.89
C THR A 203 18.22 3.08 2.67
N LYS A 204 17.02 3.64 2.81
CA LYS A 204 16.08 3.92 1.72
C LYS A 204 15.71 5.39 1.81
N LYS A 205 16.04 6.16 0.79
CA LYS A 205 15.78 7.58 0.73
C LYS A 205 14.83 7.87 -0.42
N ARG A 206 13.80 8.67 -0.16
CA ARG A 206 12.88 9.20 -1.16
C ARG A 206 12.83 10.71 -1.06
N GLU A 207 13.03 11.37 -2.17
CA GLU A 207 12.80 12.80 -2.36
C GLU A 207 11.69 12.99 -3.39
N SER A 208 10.73 13.86 -3.09
CA SER A 208 9.66 14.24 -4.01
C SER A 208 9.61 15.76 -4.13
N LEU A 209 9.64 16.24 -5.35
CA LEU A 209 9.45 17.64 -5.70
C LEU A 209 8.23 17.73 -6.61
N LEU A 210 7.24 18.54 -6.19
CA LEU A 210 6.02 18.80 -6.94
C LEU A 210 5.84 20.30 -7.09
N GLY A 211 5.50 20.73 -8.30
CA GLY A 211 5.12 22.10 -8.59
C GLY A 211 3.90 22.13 -9.50
N ASN A 212 2.92 22.97 -9.18
CA ASN A 212 1.80 23.19 -10.08
C ASN A 212 1.39 24.65 -10.16
N MET A 213 0.77 24.98 -11.28
CA MET A 213 0.13 26.25 -11.57
C MET A 213 -1.33 25.99 -11.93
N MET A 214 -2.24 26.65 -11.24
CA MET A 214 -3.67 26.46 -11.43
C MET A 214 -4.37 27.81 -11.61
N LEU A 215 -5.01 28.00 -12.75
CA LEU A 215 -5.86 29.16 -13.05
C LEU A 215 -7.31 28.75 -12.88
N THR A 216 -8.07 29.48 -12.07
CA THR A 216 -9.49 29.24 -11.83
C THR A 216 -10.29 30.50 -12.13
N TYR A 217 -11.36 30.37 -12.89
CA TYR A 217 -12.30 31.44 -13.14
C TYR A 217 -13.72 31.03 -12.76
N LYS A 218 -14.36 31.81 -11.90
CA LYS A 218 -15.76 31.64 -11.45
C LYS A 218 -16.60 32.84 -11.81
N LYS A 219 -17.75 32.60 -12.39
CA LYS A 219 -18.68 33.66 -12.76
C LYS A 219 -20.13 33.26 -12.53
N ASN A 220 -20.85 34.11 -11.78
CA ASN A 220 -22.31 34.07 -11.70
C ASN A 220 -22.90 35.03 -12.73
N TRP A 221 -23.82 34.54 -13.54
CA TRP A 221 -24.58 35.36 -14.49
C TRP A 221 -26.06 34.94 -14.48
N LYS A 222 -26.87 35.72 -13.76
CA LYS A 222 -28.29 35.39 -13.55
C LYS A 222 -28.45 33.96 -12.94
N LYS A 223 -29.05 33.04 -13.69
CA LYS A 223 -29.25 31.64 -13.31
C LYS A 223 -28.09 30.71 -13.73
N HIS A 224 -27.03 31.28 -14.28
CA HIS A 224 -25.89 30.52 -14.79
C HIS A 224 -24.69 30.68 -13.84
N PHE A 225 -24.10 29.59 -13.42
CA PHE A 225 -22.84 29.55 -12.70
C PHE A 225 -21.80 28.78 -13.52
N PHE A 226 -20.64 29.39 -13.71
CA PHE A 226 -19.49 28.81 -14.41
C PHE A 226 -18.31 28.72 -13.45
N ASP A 227 -17.62 27.58 -13.44
CA ASP A 227 -16.33 27.38 -12.77
C ASP A 227 -15.41 26.65 -13.75
N VAL A 228 -14.39 27.37 -14.23
CA VAL A 228 -13.41 26.86 -15.19
C VAL A 228 -12.06 26.79 -14.51
N LEU A 229 -11.34 25.69 -14.72
CA LEU A 229 -10.01 25.47 -14.15
C LEU A 229 -9.07 24.97 -15.26
N ALA A 230 -7.85 25.52 -15.28
CA ALA A 230 -6.72 25.00 -16.03
C ALA A 230 -5.56 24.73 -15.06
N LEU A 231 -4.94 23.55 -15.15
CA LEU A 231 -3.82 23.11 -14.31
C LEU A 231 -2.67 22.62 -15.18
N ALA A 232 -1.45 23.02 -14.79
CA ALA A 232 -0.20 22.39 -15.22
C ALA A 232 0.59 21.95 -13.99
N GLU A 233 1.08 20.70 -13.99
CA GLU A 233 1.77 20.09 -12.86
C GLU A 233 2.99 19.31 -13.31
N LEU A 234 4.07 19.43 -12.54
CA LEU A 234 5.30 18.67 -12.71
C LEU A 234 5.66 17.99 -11.40
N GLN A 235 5.96 16.71 -11.47
CA GLN A 235 6.43 15.92 -10.34
C GLN A 235 7.73 15.20 -10.70
N LYS A 236 8.66 15.21 -9.76
CA LYS A 236 9.90 14.46 -9.82
C LYS A 236 10.08 13.72 -8.51
N GLU A 237 10.27 12.41 -8.58
CA GLU A 237 10.65 11.61 -7.43
C GLU A 237 12.08 11.09 -7.63
N THR A 238 12.81 10.94 -6.54
CA THR A 238 14.15 10.34 -6.54
C THR A 238 14.21 9.31 -5.42
N TYR A 239 14.49 8.08 -5.79
CA TYR A 239 14.69 6.98 -4.86
C TYR A 239 16.15 6.56 -4.90
N THR A 240 16.80 6.59 -3.75
CA THR A 240 18.16 6.10 -3.59
C THR A 240 18.26 5.24 -2.36
N GLY A 241 19.20 4.34 -2.37
CA GLY A 241 19.46 3.54 -1.19
C GLY A 241 20.68 2.65 -1.38
N TYR A 242 21.13 2.10 -0.29
CA TYR A 242 22.13 1.07 -0.26
C TYR A 242 21.88 0.13 0.90
N TYR A 243 22.43 -1.07 0.81
CA TYR A 243 22.47 -1.99 1.94
C TYR A 243 23.75 -2.82 1.92
N THR A 244 24.08 -3.34 3.08
CA THR A 244 25.14 -4.33 3.23
C THR A 244 24.74 -5.37 4.26
N THR A 245 25.02 -6.63 3.95
CA THR A 245 24.86 -7.79 4.82
C THR A 245 26.22 -8.42 5.08
N VAL A 246 26.49 -8.68 6.33
CA VAL A 246 27.74 -9.31 6.77
C VAL A 246 27.40 -10.45 7.73
N SER A 247 28.09 -11.57 7.62
CA SER A 247 27.87 -12.72 8.51
C SER A 247 29.20 -13.30 9.02
N ASN A 248 29.09 -14.37 9.78
CA ASN A 248 30.21 -15.07 10.41
C ASN A 248 30.93 -14.20 11.46
N PHE A 249 30.15 -13.84 12.49
CA PHE A 249 30.63 -13.10 13.66
C PHE A 249 31.22 -14.06 14.70
N SER A 250 32.35 -13.67 15.28
CA SER A 250 32.97 -14.39 16.40
C SER A 250 32.37 -14.01 17.77
N THR A 251 31.57 -12.96 17.82
CA THR A 251 30.93 -12.45 19.05
C THR A 251 29.69 -11.62 18.70
N ASP A 252 28.65 -11.75 19.51
CA ASP A 252 27.38 -11.00 19.37
C ASP A 252 27.45 -9.61 20.03
N LYS A 253 28.56 -9.25 20.72
CA LYS A 253 28.63 -8.03 21.54
C LYS A 253 28.46 -6.72 20.76
N PHE A 254 28.77 -6.71 19.49
CA PHE A 254 28.69 -5.49 18.67
C PHE A 254 27.33 -5.33 17.96
N GLY A 255 26.56 -6.42 17.84
CA GLY A 255 25.32 -6.43 17.06
C GLY A 255 25.59 -5.89 15.63
N TYR A 256 24.67 -5.08 15.12
CA TYR A 256 24.83 -4.40 13.82
C TYR A 256 25.75 -3.15 13.89
N ASN A 257 26.29 -2.77 15.05
CA ASN A 257 27.06 -1.52 15.20
C ASN A 257 28.51 -1.63 14.71
N ASN A 258 29.01 -2.85 14.47
CA ASN A 258 30.32 -3.06 13.87
C ASN A 258 30.29 -4.16 12.81
N LEU A 259 30.01 -3.78 11.58
CA LEU A 259 29.97 -4.70 10.43
C LEU A 259 31.35 -5.30 10.10
N GLN A 260 32.44 -4.64 10.53
CA GLN A 260 33.80 -5.14 10.29
C GLN A 260 34.09 -6.40 11.12
N ALA A 261 33.37 -6.64 12.22
CA ALA A 261 33.53 -7.81 13.06
C ALA A 261 33.02 -9.11 12.44
N GLY A 262 32.23 -9.06 11.36
CA GLY A 262 31.82 -10.22 10.56
C GLY A 262 32.86 -10.54 9.49
N ALA A 263 33.22 -11.81 9.35
CA ALA A 263 34.28 -12.25 8.43
C ALA A 263 33.79 -12.49 7.00
N LEU A 264 32.51 -12.77 6.79
CA LEU A 264 31.96 -13.14 5.48
C LEU A 264 31.12 -12.01 4.89
N ARG A 265 31.54 -11.53 3.73
CA ARG A 265 30.83 -10.58 2.88
C ARG A 265 30.60 -11.21 1.52
N LEU A 266 29.36 -11.60 1.28
CA LEU A 266 28.97 -12.09 -0.04
C LEU A 266 28.88 -10.94 -1.02
N TRP A 267 29.19 -11.18 -2.27
CA TRP A 267 29.10 -10.18 -3.31
C TRP A 267 27.68 -9.61 -3.45
N GLU A 268 26.65 -10.46 -3.39
CA GLU A 268 25.24 -10.05 -3.43
C GLU A 268 24.79 -9.34 -2.14
N GLY A 269 25.56 -9.47 -1.07
CA GLY A 269 25.25 -8.86 0.23
C GLY A 269 25.40 -7.34 0.27
N THR A 270 25.94 -6.72 -0.79
CA THR A 270 26.09 -5.25 -0.88
C THR A 270 25.52 -4.75 -2.19
N ASN A 271 24.61 -3.78 -2.11
CA ASN A 271 23.99 -3.18 -3.29
C ASN A 271 23.63 -1.71 -3.03
N SER A 272 23.53 -0.94 -4.11
CA SER A 272 22.97 0.41 -4.11
C SER A 272 22.11 0.63 -5.35
N TYR A 273 21.13 1.53 -5.25
CA TYR A 273 20.23 1.84 -6.36
C TYR A 273 19.93 3.33 -6.44
N TYR A 274 19.60 3.76 -7.64
CA TYR A 274 19.15 5.10 -7.97
C TYR A 274 18.01 5.00 -8.98
N ASP A 275 16.87 5.63 -8.68
CA ASP A 275 15.69 5.68 -9.55
C ASP A 275 15.06 7.08 -9.51
N GLN A 276 14.64 7.59 -10.68
CA GLN A 276 14.13 8.96 -10.80
C GLN A 276 12.96 9.07 -11.77
N PRO A 277 11.75 8.61 -11.41
CA PRO A 277 10.56 8.83 -12.23
C PRO A 277 10.11 10.30 -12.23
N ARG A 278 9.56 10.72 -13.38
CA ARG A 278 9.02 12.07 -13.60
C ARG A 278 7.63 11.96 -14.20
N LEU A 279 6.77 12.89 -13.79
CA LEU A 279 5.41 13.03 -14.29
C LEU A 279 5.14 14.48 -14.67
N ALA A 280 4.55 14.70 -15.83
CA ALA A 280 4.01 15.99 -16.25
C ALA A 280 2.52 15.83 -16.56
N SER A 281 1.70 16.75 -16.07
CA SER A 281 0.24 16.67 -16.19
C SER A 281 -0.35 17.99 -16.59
N PHE A 282 -1.36 17.93 -17.47
CA PHE A 282 -2.20 19.08 -17.80
C PHE A 282 -3.66 18.68 -17.63
N MET A 283 -4.46 19.58 -17.07
CA MET A 283 -5.88 19.33 -16.84
C MET A 283 -6.70 20.59 -17.11
N GLY A 284 -7.82 20.42 -17.80
CA GLY A 284 -8.90 21.38 -17.91
C GLY A 284 -10.17 20.85 -17.25
N ARG A 285 -10.87 21.68 -16.49
CA ARG A 285 -12.19 21.37 -15.93
C ARG A 285 -13.17 22.51 -16.24
N PHE A 286 -14.35 22.12 -16.64
CA PHE A 286 -15.47 23.02 -16.84
C PHE A 286 -16.66 22.52 -16.03
N ASN A 287 -17.10 23.31 -15.04
CA ASN A 287 -18.33 23.10 -14.31
C ASN A 287 -19.35 24.15 -14.73
N TYR A 288 -20.56 23.72 -15.00
CA TYR A 288 -21.68 24.58 -15.32
C TYR A 288 -22.89 24.19 -14.50
N THR A 289 -23.50 25.17 -13.83
CA THR A 289 -24.76 24.99 -13.11
C THR A 289 -25.80 25.96 -13.65
N TYR A 290 -26.98 25.44 -13.97
CA TYR A 290 -28.11 26.24 -14.40
C TYR A 290 -29.24 26.19 -13.37
N ALA A 291 -29.63 27.37 -12.89
CA ALA A 291 -30.74 27.57 -11.95
C ALA A 291 -30.64 26.70 -10.67
N ASP A 292 -29.41 26.31 -10.24
CA ASP A 292 -29.13 25.39 -9.14
C ASP A 292 -29.72 23.98 -9.31
N ARG A 293 -30.25 23.67 -10.49
CA ARG A 293 -30.96 22.42 -10.83
C ARG A 293 -30.12 21.45 -11.66
N TYR A 294 -29.50 21.97 -12.70
CA TYR A 294 -28.75 21.15 -13.66
C TYR A 294 -27.28 21.45 -13.55
N VAL A 295 -26.50 20.44 -13.21
CA VAL A 295 -25.05 20.55 -13.06
C VAL A 295 -24.37 19.68 -14.10
N LEU A 296 -23.42 20.27 -14.84
CA LEU A 296 -22.57 19.56 -15.81
C LEU A 296 -21.12 19.78 -15.42
N THR A 297 -20.34 18.70 -15.33
CA THR A 297 -18.89 18.74 -15.14
C THR A 297 -18.21 18.01 -16.30
N LEU A 298 -17.28 18.69 -16.96
CA LEU A 298 -16.41 18.13 -17.97
C LEU A 298 -14.97 18.26 -17.52
N ASN A 299 -14.19 17.17 -17.58
CA ASN A 299 -12.75 17.20 -17.33
C ASN A 299 -12.01 16.57 -18.50
N ALA A 300 -10.85 17.15 -18.80
CA ALA A 300 -9.88 16.59 -19.73
C ALA A 300 -8.51 16.63 -19.04
N ARG A 301 -7.89 15.48 -18.80
CA ARG A 301 -6.56 15.36 -18.22
C ARG A 301 -5.64 14.59 -19.16
N THR A 302 -4.43 15.05 -19.30
CA THR A 302 -3.35 14.33 -19.97
C THR A 302 -2.14 14.27 -19.08
N ASP A 303 -1.55 13.08 -18.98
CA ASP A 303 -0.39 12.80 -18.14
C ASP A 303 0.73 12.17 -18.97
N ALA A 304 1.95 12.65 -18.80
CA ALA A 304 3.16 12.06 -19.38
C ALA A 304 4.06 11.51 -18.29
N SER A 305 4.38 10.23 -18.38
CA SER A 305 5.28 9.56 -17.44
C SER A 305 6.57 9.11 -18.10
N SER A 306 7.69 9.30 -17.39
CA SER A 306 9.00 8.80 -17.84
C SER A 306 9.14 7.27 -17.75
N LYS A 307 8.19 6.58 -17.12
CA LYS A 307 8.17 5.11 -17.01
C LYS A 307 7.83 4.41 -18.32
N PHE A 308 7.12 5.10 -19.23
CA PHE A 308 6.66 4.55 -20.50
C PHE A 308 7.63 4.81 -21.65
N GLY A 309 7.53 3.99 -22.69
CA GLY A 309 8.30 4.13 -23.94
C GLY A 309 8.02 5.43 -24.66
N ALA A 310 8.87 5.78 -25.62
CA ALA A 310 8.82 7.06 -26.33
C ALA A 310 7.44 7.35 -26.97
N ASN A 311 6.78 6.34 -27.48
CA ASN A 311 5.49 6.47 -28.19
C ASN A 311 4.27 6.46 -27.28
N HIS A 312 4.42 6.08 -25.99
CA HIS A 312 3.29 5.85 -25.08
C HIS A 312 3.41 6.63 -23.76
N LYS A 313 4.26 7.65 -23.68
CA LYS A 313 4.44 8.46 -22.48
C LYS A 313 3.17 9.18 -22.08
N TRP A 314 2.39 9.67 -23.06
CA TRP A 314 1.19 10.44 -22.82
C TRP A 314 -0.04 9.55 -22.74
N GLY A 315 -0.82 9.72 -21.68
CA GLY A 315 -2.18 9.19 -21.54
C GLY A 315 -3.20 10.31 -21.54
N PHE A 316 -4.39 10.09 -22.12
CA PHE A 316 -5.48 11.05 -22.10
C PHE A 316 -6.70 10.46 -21.39
N PHE A 317 -7.20 11.18 -20.39
CA PHE A 317 -8.21 10.70 -19.44
C PHE A 317 -9.36 11.71 -19.33
N PRO A 318 -10.32 11.70 -20.28
CA PRO A 318 -11.50 12.53 -20.20
C PRO A 318 -12.53 11.99 -19.22
N SER A 319 -13.35 12.88 -18.66
CA SER A 319 -14.54 12.51 -17.90
C SER A 319 -15.65 13.53 -18.05
N ALA A 320 -16.89 13.05 -17.96
CA ALA A 320 -18.08 13.87 -17.95
C ALA A 320 -19.05 13.37 -16.89
N SER A 321 -19.70 14.30 -16.18
CA SER A 321 -20.78 13.97 -15.25
C SER A 321 -21.88 15.03 -15.31
N ALA A 322 -23.11 14.58 -15.07
CA ALA A 322 -24.28 15.43 -14.96
C ALA A 322 -25.04 15.11 -13.66
N ALA A 323 -25.63 16.14 -13.07
CA ALA A 323 -26.54 15.97 -11.95
C ALA A 323 -27.81 16.82 -12.17
N TRP A 324 -28.93 16.27 -11.75
CA TRP A 324 -30.21 16.93 -11.72
C TRP A 324 -30.70 17.01 -10.27
N VAL A 325 -30.83 18.23 -9.77
CA VAL A 325 -31.39 18.52 -8.44
C VAL A 325 -32.91 18.62 -8.61
N ILE A 326 -33.57 17.49 -8.50
CA ILE A 326 -35.00 17.33 -8.78
C ILE A 326 -35.84 18.12 -7.76
N SER A 327 -35.36 18.17 -6.50
CA SER A 327 -36.03 18.93 -5.43
C SER A 327 -36.19 20.43 -5.74
N GLU A 328 -35.35 21.01 -6.61
CA GLU A 328 -35.45 22.41 -7.01
C GLU A 328 -36.49 22.67 -8.12
N GLU A 329 -37.14 21.62 -8.64
CA GLU A 329 -38.17 21.78 -9.66
C GLU A 329 -39.51 22.25 -9.06
N GLU A 330 -40.27 23.03 -9.84
CA GLU A 330 -41.52 23.60 -9.37
C GLU A 330 -42.55 22.55 -8.92
N PHE A 331 -42.59 21.38 -9.58
CA PHE A 331 -43.49 20.28 -9.22
C PHE A 331 -43.12 19.64 -7.87
N MET A 332 -41.86 19.75 -7.43
CA MET A 332 -41.42 19.21 -6.14
C MET A 332 -41.79 20.09 -4.94
N LYS A 333 -42.06 21.38 -5.16
CA LYS A 333 -42.46 22.32 -4.11
C LYS A 333 -43.77 21.89 -3.40
N GLN A 334 -44.56 21.04 -4.03
CA GLN A 334 -45.79 20.46 -3.46
C GLN A 334 -45.50 19.31 -2.46
N LEU A 335 -44.25 18.87 -2.36
CA LEU A 335 -43.79 17.78 -1.51
C LEU A 335 -42.87 18.32 -0.40
N PRO A 336 -43.39 19.01 0.64
CA PRO A 336 -42.56 19.67 1.64
C PRO A 336 -41.73 18.73 2.51
N MET A 337 -42.00 17.42 2.44
CA MET A 337 -41.22 16.40 3.13
C MET A 337 -39.87 16.10 2.43
N VAL A 338 -39.71 16.52 1.19
CA VAL A 338 -38.50 16.25 0.40
C VAL A 338 -37.60 17.50 0.47
N ASP A 339 -36.54 17.42 1.26
CA ASP A 339 -35.57 18.51 1.41
C ASP A 339 -34.55 18.51 0.25
N ASN A 340 -34.12 17.33 -0.19
CA ASN A 340 -33.24 17.17 -1.35
C ASN A 340 -33.55 15.89 -2.09
N LEU A 341 -33.63 15.97 -3.39
CA LEU A 341 -33.68 14.82 -4.29
C LEU A 341 -32.78 15.13 -5.50
N LYS A 342 -31.67 14.39 -5.62
CA LYS A 342 -30.66 14.61 -6.64
C LYS A 342 -30.31 13.32 -7.34
N PHE A 343 -30.40 13.31 -8.64
CA PHE A 343 -29.92 12.23 -9.51
C PHE A 343 -28.56 12.60 -10.09
N ARG A 344 -27.64 11.64 -10.17
CA ARG A 344 -26.29 11.80 -10.68
C ARG A 344 -25.93 10.69 -11.66
N ILE A 345 -25.21 11.06 -12.72
CA ILE A 345 -24.65 10.13 -13.70
C ILE A 345 -23.28 10.63 -14.15
N GLY A 346 -22.35 9.74 -14.39
CA GLY A 346 -21.01 10.09 -14.83
C GLY A 346 -20.29 8.94 -15.51
N TYR A 347 -19.37 9.31 -16.40
CA TYR A 347 -18.43 8.39 -17.03
C TYR A 347 -17.06 9.05 -17.11
N GLY A 348 -16.01 8.27 -16.82
CA GLY A 348 -14.66 8.80 -16.86
C GLY A 348 -13.61 7.73 -17.02
N LEU A 349 -12.45 8.16 -17.50
CA LEU A 349 -11.25 7.37 -17.67
C LEU A 349 -10.22 7.78 -16.61
N ALA A 350 -9.49 6.81 -16.08
CA ALA A 350 -8.34 7.03 -15.20
C ALA A 350 -7.17 6.14 -15.63
N GLY A 351 -5.98 6.73 -15.71
CA GLY A 351 -4.75 6.01 -16.02
C GLY A 351 -4.08 5.47 -14.75
N ASN A 352 -3.44 4.32 -14.86
CA ASN A 352 -2.61 3.73 -13.82
C ASN A 352 -1.22 3.37 -14.38
N GLN A 353 -0.16 3.70 -13.63
CA GLN A 353 1.24 3.39 -13.94
C GLN A 353 1.95 2.66 -12.79
N SER A 354 1.26 2.33 -11.71
CA SER A 354 1.87 1.78 -10.49
C SER A 354 2.47 0.39 -10.67
N GLY A 355 2.01 -0.36 -11.68
CA GLY A 355 2.55 -1.68 -12.01
C GLY A 355 3.84 -1.68 -12.84
N ILE A 356 4.43 -0.51 -13.13
CA ILE A 356 5.64 -0.37 -13.94
C ILE A 356 6.75 0.26 -13.10
N ASP A 357 7.89 -0.42 -13.03
CA ASP A 357 9.11 0.18 -12.51
C ASP A 357 9.66 1.22 -13.49
N SER A 358 10.44 2.17 -12.97
CA SER A 358 11.17 3.09 -13.83
C SER A 358 12.10 2.32 -14.77
N TYR A 359 12.30 2.85 -15.96
CA TYR A 359 13.17 2.29 -16.99
C TYR A 359 12.81 0.89 -17.49
N THR A 360 11.61 0.35 -17.20
CA THR A 360 11.18 -0.98 -17.67
C THR A 360 11.11 -1.07 -19.20
N THR A 361 10.94 0.05 -19.89
CA THR A 361 10.91 0.16 -21.35
C THR A 361 12.29 0.25 -21.99
N LEU A 362 13.36 0.33 -21.18
CA LEU A 362 14.73 0.44 -21.66
C LEU A 362 15.47 -0.89 -21.52
N ASN A 363 16.35 -1.16 -22.49
CA ASN A 363 17.27 -2.28 -22.38
C ASN A 363 18.39 -1.92 -21.41
N LEU A 364 18.35 -2.53 -20.22
CA LEU A 364 19.29 -2.29 -19.14
C LEU A 364 20.06 -3.55 -18.82
N VAL A 365 21.30 -3.38 -18.43
CA VAL A 365 22.16 -4.44 -17.91
C VAL A 365 22.29 -4.32 -16.39
N LYS A 366 22.51 -5.45 -15.74
CA LYS A 366 22.81 -5.55 -14.30
C LYS A 366 24.11 -6.32 -14.09
N PRO A 367 24.76 -6.12 -12.95
CA PRO A 367 25.82 -7.03 -12.50
C PRO A 367 25.29 -8.47 -12.39
N ASN A 368 26.02 -9.43 -12.95
CA ASN A 368 25.62 -10.85 -13.06
C ASN A 368 26.73 -11.79 -12.55
N GLY A 369 27.29 -11.47 -11.39
CA GLY A 369 28.34 -12.25 -10.76
C GLY A 369 29.76 -11.76 -11.09
N VAL A 370 30.73 -12.43 -10.51
CA VAL A 370 32.15 -12.13 -10.66
C VAL A 370 32.82 -13.27 -11.41
N VAL A 371 33.58 -12.95 -12.46
CA VAL A 371 34.28 -13.91 -13.29
C VAL A 371 35.77 -13.63 -13.27
N PRO A 372 36.64 -14.64 -13.30
CA PRO A 372 38.08 -14.44 -13.41
C PRO A 372 38.45 -14.04 -14.86
N VAL A 373 39.25 -12.97 -14.99
CA VAL A 373 39.85 -12.55 -16.26
C VAL A 373 41.35 -12.38 -16.03
N GLY A 374 42.13 -13.36 -16.46
CA GLY A 374 43.55 -13.45 -16.08
C GLY A 374 43.70 -13.61 -14.57
N ASN A 375 44.44 -12.72 -13.93
CA ASN A 375 44.66 -12.71 -12.47
C ASN A 375 43.70 -11.76 -11.73
N SER A 376 42.72 -11.20 -12.41
CA SER A 376 41.76 -10.24 -11.82
C SER A 376 40.34 -10.81 -11.76
N ALA A 377 39.63 -10.46 -10.71
CA ALA A 377 38.19 -10.69 -10.61
C ALA A 377 37.43 -9.51 -11.22
N VAL A 378 36.58 -9.75 -12.20
CA VAL A 378 35.81 -8.73 -12.93
C VAL A 378 34.32 -9.02 -12.81
N VAL A 379 33.56 -7.97 -12.58
CA VAL A 379 32.09 -8.09 -12.56
C VAL A 379 31.56 -8.27 -13.97
N SER A 380 30.84 -9.38 -14.22
CA SER A 380 30.14 -9.61 -15.48
C SER A 380 28.84 -8.80 -15.51
N LEU A 381 28.41 -8.40 -16.71
CA LEU A 381 27.13 -7.73 -16.93
C LEU A 381 26.22 -8.62 -17.79
N GLY A 382 24.95 -8.69 -17.43
CA GLY A 382 23.91 -9.36 -18.19
C GLY A 382 22.67 -8.50 -18.28
N ASP A 383 21.77 -8.83 -19.19
CA ASP A 383 20.49 -8.13 -19.31
C ASP A 383 19.74 -8.13 -17.97
N LEU A 384 19.04 -7.03 -17.68
CA LEU A 384 18.24 -6.95 -16.45
C LEU A 384 16.95 -7.76 -16.57
N ARG A 385 16.27 -7.65 -17.73
CA ARG A 385 14.96 -8.23 -18.04
C ARG A 385 14.69 -8.16 -19.55
N ASN A 386 13.65 -8.86 -20.02
CA ASN A 386 13.09 -8.59 -21.33
C ASN A 386 12.44 -7.21 -21.34
N THR A 387 12.77 -6.40 -22.34
CA THR A 387 12.22 -5.05 -22.49
C THR A 387 10.95 -5.06 -23.35
N ASN A 388 10.03 -4.18 -23.00
CA ASN A 388 8.86 -3.89 -23.84
C ASN A 388 8.76 -2.37 -24.05
N PRO A 389 9.19 -1.85 -25.22
CA PRO A 389 9.15 -0.42 -25.52
C PRO A 389 7.72 0.10 -25.72
N ASP A 390 6.75 -0.79 -25.93
CA ASP A 390 5.34 -0.45 -26.19
C ASP A 390 4.47 -0.46 -24.92
N LEU A 391 5.08 -0.52 -23.75
CA LEU A 391 4.36 -0.37 -22.49
C LEU A 391 3.64 0.97 -22.42
N LYS A 392 2.35 0.92 -22.09
CA LYS A 392 1.44 2.05 -22.03
C LYS A 392 0.63 2.06 -20.74
N TRP A 393 -0.13 3.12 -20.55
CA TRP A 393 -1.02 3.28 -19.42
C TRP A 393 -2.08 2.17 -19.36
N GLU A 394 -2.26 1.59 -18.19
CA GLU A 394 -3.45 0.81 -17.88
C GLU A 394 -4.61 1.79 -17.72
N VAL A 395 -5.76 1.53 -18.35
CA VAL A 395 -6.89 2.45 -18.38
C VAL A 395 -8.11 1.84 -17.69
N LYS A 396 -8.61 2.55 -16.68
CA LYS A 396 -9.86 2.22 -15.99
C LYS A 396 -10.98 3.10 -16.51
N HIS A 397 -11.97 2.49 -17.14
CA HIS A 397 -13.22 3.09 -17.59
C HIS A 397 -14.27 2.92 -16.50
N THR A 398 -14.85 3.99 -16.00
CA THR A 398 -15.81 3.93 -14.90
C THR A 398 -17.11 4.64 -15.27
N PHE A 399 -18.22 3.91 -15.23
CA PHE A 399 -19.57 4.44 -15.23
C PHE A 399 -20.10 4.49 -13.81
N ASN A 400 -20.68 5.61 -13.42
CA ASN A 400 -21.33 5.81 -12.12
C ASN A 400 -22.72 6.40 -12.30
N THR A 401 -23.68 5.94 -11.49
CA THR A 401 -24.97 6.59 -11.34
C THR A 401 -25.44 6.52 -9.89
N GLY A 402 -26.17 7.50 -9.44
CA GLY A 402 -26.60 7.52 -8.04
C GLY A 402 -27.75 8.49 -7.79
N ILE A 403 -28.38 8.30 -6.65
CA ILE A 403 -29.45 9.15 -6.14
C ILE A 403 -29.16 9.54 -4.70
N ASP A 404 -29.33 10.82 -4.38
CA ASP A 404 -29.24 11.35 -3.02
C ASP A 404 -30.63 11.87 -2.64
N VAL A 405 -31.11 11.46 -1.48
CA VAL A 405 -32.43 11.81 -0.95
C VAL A 405 -32.27 12.33 0.48
N ALA A 406 -32.87 13.49 0.77
CA ALA A 406 -33.02 14.00 2.12
C ALA A 406 -34.49 14.29 2.38
N LEU A 407 -35.00 13.81 3.50
CA LEU A 407 -36.41 13.93 3.87
C LEU A 407 -36.58 14.43 5.31
N PHE A 408 -37.73 15.04 5.58
CA PHE A 408 -38.23 15.42 6.91
C PHE A 408 -37.32 16.38 7.67
N GLY A 409 -36.85 17.45 6.99
CA GLY A 409 -35.90 18.41 7.55
C GLY A 409 -34.53 17.78 7.79
N ASN A 410 -34.05 17.01 6.81
CA ASN A 410 -32.78 16.25 6.83
C ASN A 410 -32.70 15.17 7.94
N ARG A 411 -33.83 14.70 8.45
CA ARG A 411 -33.85 13.61 9.44
C ARG A 411 -33.61 12.23 8.84
N LEU A 412 -33.88 12.06 7.56
CA LEU A 412 -33.56 10.87 6.80
C LEU A 412 -32.72 11.25 5.60
N LEU A 413 -31.50 10.75 5.55
CA LEU A 413 -30.55 10.89 4.46
C LEU A 413 -30.31 9.53 3.84
N LEU A 414 -30.47 9.42 2.52
CA LEU A 414 -30.20 8.20 1.76
C LEU A 414 -29.31 8.57 0.58
N SER A 415 -28.21 7.85 0.40
CA SER A 415 -27.41 7.88 -0.82
C SER A 415 -27.28 6.46 -1.36
N ALA A 416 -27.66 6.26 -2.61
CA ALA A 416 -27.48 4.99 -3.31
C ALA A 416 -26.69 5.22 -4.59
N ASN A 417 -25.60 4.49 -4.76
CA ASN A 417 -24.70 4.58 -5.89
C ASN A 417 -24.54 3.21 -6.54
N TYR A 418 -24.50 3.18 -7.86
CA TYR A 418 -24.07 2.04 -8.64
C TYR A 418 -22.86 2.43 -9.48
N TYR A 419 -21.85 1.60 -9.48
CA TYR A 419 -20.68 1.76 -10.33
C TYR A 419 -20.38 0.51 -11.15
N ASN A 420 -19.79 0.71 -12.31
CA ASN A 420 -19.31 -0.34 -13.18
C ASN A 420 -18.01 0.12 -13.83
N SER A 421 -16.91 -0.51 -13.46
CA SER A 421 -15.57 -0.17 -13.93
C SER A 421 -14.99 -1.33 -14.74
N ARG A 422 -14.41 -1.03 -15.87
CA ARG A 422 -13.62 -1.96 -16.67
C ARG A 422 -12.20 -1.43 -16.80
N THR A 423 -11.23 -2.21 -16.36
CA THR A 423 -9.80 -1.96 -16.58
C THR A 423 -9.38 -2.68 -17.84
N THR A 424 -8.77 -1.96 -18.77
CA THR A 424 -8.18 -2.47 -20.00
C THR A 424 -6.68 -2.20 -20.03
N ASP A 425 -5.97 -2.84 -20.93
CA ASP A 425 -4.53 -2.72 -21.03
C ASP A 425 -3.82 -3.00 -19.69
N MET A 426 -4.38 -3.94 -18.92
CA MET A 426 -3.86 -4.29 -17.60
C MET A 426 -2.46 -4.88 -17.74
N LEU A 427 -1.54 -4.39 -16.92
CA LEU A 427 -0.17 -4.85 -16.86
C LEU A 427 -0.10 -6.23 -16.24
N TYR A 428 0.53 -7.16 -16.94
CA TYR A 428 0.72 -8.52 -16.48
C TYR A 428 2.06 -9.08 -16.96
N LEU A 429 2.67 -9.94 -16.16
CA LEU A 429 3.92 -10.60 -16.47
C LEU A 429 3.62 -11.93 -17.17
N TYR A 430 3.88 -12.00 -18.47
CA TYR A 430 3.63 -13.16 -19.32
C TYR A 430 4.85 -14.08 -19.39
N ASN A 431 4.60 -15.38 -19.44
CA ASN A 431 5.63 -16.34 -19.79
C ASN A 431 5.87 -16.28 -21.31
N VAL A 432 7.14 -16.22 -21.71
CA VAL A 432 7.59 -16.19 -23.11
C VAL A 432 8.67 -17.21 -23.34
N SER A 433 8.84 -17.62 -24.59
CA SER A 433 9.83 -18.64 -24.98
C SER A 433 11.26 -18.10 -24.89
N VAL A 434 12.17 -18.93 -24.44
CA VAL A 434 13.60 -18.67 -24.45
C VAL A 434 14.27 -19.76 -25.32
N PRO A 435 14.87 -19.40 -26.49
CA PRO A 435 14.82 -18.14 -27.22
C PRO A 435 13.44 -17.84 -27.85
N PRO A 436 13.15 -16.68 -28.44
CA PRO A 436 14.09 -15.59 -28.74
C PRO A 436 14.31 -14.60 -27.60
N PHE A 437 13.50 -14.67 -26.52
CA PHE A 437 13.68 -13.80 -25.35
C PHE A 437 14.87 -14.25 -24.51
N THR A 438 15.51 -13.30 -23.79
CA THR A 438 16.61 -13.59 -22.86
C THR A 438 16.09 -14.25 -21.57
N TYR A 439 14.90 -13.83 -21.12
CA TYR A 439 14.21 -14.35 -19.93
C TYR A 439 12.87 -14.95 -20.31
N ASN A 440 12.37 -15.85 -19.48
CA ASN A 440 11.09 -16.53 -19.67
C ASN A 440 9.87 -15.68 -19.32
N THR A 441 10.03 -14.38 -19.01
CA THR A 441 8.93 -13.49 -18.66
C THR A 441 9.03 -12.15 -19.38
N LEU A 442 7.88 -11.60 -19.77
CA LEU A 442 7.73 -10.30 -20.41
C LEU A 442 6.56 -9.54 -19.79
N LEU A 443 6.77 -8.27 -19.39
CA LEU A 443 5.69 -7.39 -18.95
C LEU A 443 4.98 -6.80 -20.18
N ALA A 444 3.64 -6.95 -20.25
CA ALA A 444 2.84 -6.43 -21.36
C ALA A 444 1.45 -5.96 -20.89
N ASN A 445 0.85 -5.04 -21.69
CA ASN A 445 -0.48 -4.47 -21.44
C ASN A 445 -1.56 -5.26 -22.20
N ILE A 446 -1.98 -6.41 -21.68
CA ILE A 446 -2.90 -7.29 -22.42
C ILE A 446 -4.14 -7.65 -21.60
N GLY A 447 -4.02 -7.68 -20.27
CA GLY A 447 -5.09 -8.10 -19.38
C GLY A 447 -6.31 -7.17 -19.35
N SER A 448 -7.43 -7.69 -18.91
CA SER A 448 -8.60 -6.88 -18.59
C SER A 448 -9.42 -7.46 -17.45
N MET A 449 -10.02 -6.58 -16.64
CA MET A 449 -10.86 -6.95 -15.51
C MET A 449 -12.07 -6.02 -15.38
N ARG A 450 -13.10 -6.47 -14.68
CA ARG A 450 -14.29 -5.69 -14.38
C ARG A 450 -14.56 -5.67 -12.89
N ASN A 451 -14.92 -4.49 -12.36
CA ASN A 451 -15.40 -4.29 -11.01
C ASN A 451 -16.74 -3.57 -11.06
N TRP A 452 -17.73 -4.03 -10.31
CA TRP A 452 -19.02 -3.35 -10.23
C TRP A 452 -19.64 -3.55 -8.85
N GLY A 453 -20.50 -2.63 -8.45
CA GLY A 453 -21.13 -2.71 -7.16
C GLY A 453 -22.17 -1.65 -6.93
N THR A 454 -22.88 -1.83 -5.81
CA THR A 454 -23.85 -0.89 -5.28
C THR A 454 -23.45 -0.50 -3.86
N GLU A 455 -23.48 0.79 -3.58
CA GLU A 455 -23.17 1.36 -2.28
C GLU A 455 -24.40 2.09 -1.78
N ILE A 456 -24.83 1.80 -0.57
CA ILE A 456 -26.00 2.43 0.08
C ILE A 456 -25.52 2.99 1.41
N ALA A 457 -25.79 4.27 1.64
CA ALA A 457 -25.56 4.94 2.93
C ALA A 457 -26.88 5.53 3.42
N ILE A 458 -27.19 5.32 4.68
CA ILE A 458 -28.40 5.79 5.36
C ILE A 458 -27.98 6.54 6.63
N GLY A 459 -28.47 7.76 6.79
CA GLY A 459 -28.39 8.54 8.01
C GLY A 459 -29.79 8.84 8.53
N ILE A 460 -30.07 8.53 9.78
CA ILE A 460 -31.39 8.77 10.39
C ILE A 460 -31.19 9.52 11.71
N THR A 461 -31.97 10.60 11.87
CA THR A 461 -32.06 11.34 13.14
C THR A 461 -33.49 11.14 13.72
N PRO A 462 -33.76 9.97 14.32
CA PRO A 462 -35.11 9.62 14.79
C PRO A 462 -35.56 10.50 15.95
N LEU A 463 -34.63 10.99 16.75
CA LEU A 463 -34.92 11.84 17.88
C LEU A 463 -34.09 13.12 17.79
N LYS A 464 -34.76 14.27 17.77
CA LYS A 464 -34.14 15.58 17.86
C LYS A 464 -35.04 16.49 18.68
N THR A 465 -34.64 16.72 19.92
CA THR A 465 -35.28 17.62 20.86
C THR A 465 -34.30 18.72 21.25
N LYS A 466 -34.68 19.60 22.15
CA LYS A 466 -33.78 20.66 22.66
C LYS A 466 -32.59 20.10 23.45
N ASP A 467 -32.80 18.96 24.13
CA ASP A 467 -31.82 18.39 25.07
C ASP A 467 -31.24 17.06 24.61
N MET A 468 -31.80 16.44 23.55
CA MET A 468 -31.37 15.13 23.05
C MET A 468 -31.40 15.07 21.53
N GLU A 469 -30.33 14.51 20.96
CA GLU A 469 -30.25 14.18 19.54
C GLU A 469 -29.66 12.77 19.37
N LEU A 470 -30.36 11.92 18.60
CA LEU A 470 -29.90 10.58 18.26
C LEU A 470 -29.65 10.52 16.75
N ASN A 471 -28.40 10.26 16.37
CA ASN A 471 -28.00 10.08 14.98
C ASN A 471 -27.53 8.64 14.77
N ILE A 472 -28.15 7.96 13.79
CA ILE A 472 -27.79 6.61 13.38
C ILE A 472 -27.32 6.66 11.94
N ASN A 473 -26.08 6.20 11.69
CA ASN A 473 -25.52 6.11 10.36
C ASN A 473 -25.17 4.65 10.05
N ALA A 474 -25.59 4.18 8.88
CA ALA A 474 -25.28 2.85 8.38
C ALA A 474 -24.86 2.93 6.92
N ASN A 475 -23.95 2.07 6.51
CA ASN A 475 -23.60 1.89 5.12
C ASN A 475 -23.43 0.40 4.81
N ILE A 476 -23.74 0.04 3.56
CA ILE A 476 -23.54 -1.31 3.04
C ILE A 476 -23.05 -1.21 1.60
N THR A 477 -22.06 -2.04 1.27
CA THR A 477 -21.50 -2.12 -0.09
C THR A 477 -21.57 -3.55 -0.58
N PHE A 478 -22.19 -3.73 -1.74
CA PHE A 478 -22.20 -4.98 -2.49
C PHE A 478 -21.26 -4.81 -3.67
N GLN A 479 -20.09 -5.45 -3.61
CA GLN A 479 -19.13 -5.36 -4.70
C GLN A 479 -18.82 -6.74 -5.30
N ARG A 480 -18.52 -6.74 -6.59
CA ARG A 480 -18.04 -7.91 -7.32
C ARG A 480 -16.93 -7.50 -8.26
N ASN A 481 -16.01 -8.43 -8.51
CA ASN A 481 -15.00 -8.29 -9.53
C ASN A 481 -14.93 -9.55 -10.40
N LYS A 482 -14.38 -9.41 -11.59
CA LYS A 482 -14.19 -10.53 -12.52
C LYS A 482 -12.98 -10.26 -13.40
N LEU A 483 -12.07 -11.20 -13.45
CA LEU A 483 -10.99 -11.21 -14.43
C LEU A 483 -11.57 -11.61 -15.79
N LEU A 484 -11.47 -10.73 -16.80
CA LEU A 484 -12.08 -10.95 -18.09
C LEU A 484 -11.16 -11.67 -19.07
N SER A 485 -9.88 -11.28 -19.10
CA SER A 485 -8.88 -11.85 -20.00
C SER A 485 -7.47 -11.65 -19.46
N LEU A 486 -6.60 -12.61 -19.75
CA LEU A 486 -5.15 -12.53 -19.63
C LEU A 486 -4.47 -12.91 -20.94
N SER A 487 -5.12 -12.68 -22.08
CA SER A 487 -4.59 -12.98 -23.41
C SER A 487 -4.82 -11.82 -24.36
N GLY A 488 -3.94 -11.66 -25.33
CA GLY A 488 -4.03 -10.64 -26.37
C GLY A 488 -2.81 -10.62 -27.28
N MET A 489 -2.81 -9.74 -28.27
CA MET A 489 -1.77 -9.65 -29.29
C MET A 489 -0.60 -8.79 -28.80
N TYR A 490 0.61 -9.28 -29.01
CA TYR A 490 1.86 -8.55 -28.82
C TYR A 490 2.79 -8.82 -30.01
N ASN A 491 3.18 -7.78 -30.74
CA ASN A 491 4.04 -7.87 -31.94
C ASN A 491 3.57 -8.91 -32.98
N GLY A 492 2.24 -9.06 -33.16
CA GLY A 492 1.66 -10.00 -34.11
C GLY A 492 1.53 -11.42 -33.60
N GLU A 493 1.98 -11.73 -32.40
CA GLU A 493 1.84 -13.02 -31.74
C GLU A 493 0.84 -12.96 -30.58
N MET A 494 0.13 -14.08 -30.37
CA MET A 494 -0.80 -14.19 -29.25
C MET A 494 -0.01 -14.52 -27.98
N LEU A 495 0.02 -13.57 -27.01
CA LEU A 495 0.44 -13.87 -25.66
C LEU A 495 -0.76 -14.30 -24.83
N SER A 496 -0.62 -15.37 -24.09
CA SER A 496 -1.63 -15.82 -23.13
C SER A 496 -0.96 -16.24 -21.82
N ALA A 497 -1.52 -15.82 -20.70
CA ALA A 497 -1.20 -16.42 -19.43
C ALA A 497 -2.04 -17.71 -19.23
N PRO A 498 -1.61 -18.64 -18.35
CA PRO A 498 -2.44 -19.77 -17.97
C PRO A 498 -3.83 -19.29 -17.51
N GLU A 499 -4.89 -20.03 -17.90
CA GLU A 499 -6.25 -19.73 -17.49
C GLU A 499 -6.43 -19.69 -15.97
N TYR A 500 -5.57 -20.41 -15.26
CA TYR A 500 -5.46 -20.38 -13.82
C TYR A 500 -3.99 -20.34 -13.37
N LYS A 501 -3.72 -19.60 -12.31
CA LYS A 501 -2.40 -19.48 -11.68
C LYS A 501 -2.57 -19.49 -10.17
N SER A 502 -1.77 -20.30 -9.48
CA SER A 502 -1.69 -20.24 -8.03
C SER A 502 -1.12 -18.88 -7.57
N LEU A 503 -1.78 -18.26 -6.61
CA LEU A 503 -1.35 -17.02 -5.98
C LEU A 503 -0.75 -17.24 -4.59
N ALA A 504 -1.33 -18.17 -3.83
CA ALA A 504 -0.89 -18.48 -2.48
C ALA A 504 -1.17 -19.93 -2.11
N GLY A 505 -0.31 -20.47 -1.27
CA GLY A 505 -0.41 -21.79 -0.67
C GLY A 505 -0.62 -21.71 0.84
N LEU A 506 -0.84 -22.86 1.46
CA LEU A 506 -0.72 -23.05 2.90
C LEU A 506 0.60 -23.74 3.19
N ASP A 507 1.43 -23.08 4.00
CA ASP A 507 2.62 -23.67 4.59
C ASP A 507 2.33 -23.99 6.06
N GLY A 508 2.50 -25.23 6.48
CA GLY A 508 2.30 -25.57 7.88
C GLY A 508 2.18 -27.06 8.16
N ALA A 509 2.31 -27.41 9.44
CA ALA A 509 2.15 -28.76 9.93
C ALA A 509 0.70 -29.25 9.70
N GLY A 510 0.55 -30.41 9.06
CA GLY A 510 -0.75 -31.02 8.77
C GLY A 510 -1.19 -30.89 7.31
N PHE A 511 -0.56 -30.05 6.51
CA PHE A 511 -0.78 -30.03 5.07
C PHE A 511 0.16 -31.03 4.38
N HIS A 512 -0.26 -32.28 4.35
CA HIS A 512 0.46 -33.34 3.67
C HIS A 512 -0.26 -33.66 2.35
N GLY A 513 0.48 -33.75 1.26
CA GLY A 513 -0.06 -34.33 0.04
C GLY A 513 -0.17 -33.46 -1.19
N GLY A 514 0.62 -32.39 -1.32
CA GLY A 514 0.81 -31.69 -2.60
C GLY A 514 -0.26 -30.66 -3.00
N TYR A 515 -1.32 -30.48 -2.22
CA TYR A 515 -2.33 -29.45 -2.43
C TYR A 515 -2.10 -28.25 -1.50
N ASN A 516 -0.88 -27.76 -1.45
CA ASN A 516 -0.54 -26.57 -0.66
C ASN A 516 -1.02 -25.25 -1.30
N HIS A 517 -1.43 -25.26 -2.58
CA HIS A 517 -1.97 -24.12 -3.27
C HIS A 517 -3.49 -24.06 -3.12
N ILE A 518 -4.01 -23.00 -2.52
CA ILE A 518 -5.43 -22.85 -2.22
C ILE A 518 -6.08 -21.60 -2.83
N VAL A 519 -5.28 -20.58 -3.12
CA VAL A 519 -5.78 -19.34 -3.72
C VAL A 519 -5.31 -19.25 -5.16
N TYR A 520 -6.27 -19.07 -6.05
CA TYR A 520 -6.01 -19.02 -7.49
C TYR A 520 -6.53 -17.74 -8.14
N GLN A 521 -5.84 -17.34 -9.18
CA GLN A 521 -6.30 -16.37 -10.16
C GLN A 521 -6.81 -17.16 -11.38
N MET A 522 -8.08 -16.95 -11.74
CA MET A 522 -8.74 -17.64 -12.86
C MET A 522 -9.47 -16.67 -13.76
N VAL A 523 -9.32 -16.82 -15.08
CA VAL A 523 -10.11 -16.06 -16.05
C VAL A 523 -11.59 -16.43 -15.89
N GLY A 524 -12.45 -15.43 -15.89
CA GLY A 524 -13.89 -15.62 -15.69
C GLY A 524 -14.35 -15.64 -14.22
N GLN A 525 -13.42 -15.60 -13.25
CA GLN A 525 -13.69 -15.63 -11.83
C GLN A 525 -13.26 -14.31 -11.14
N PRO A 526 -13.68 -14.07 -9.88
CA PRO A 526 -13.10 -13.02 -9.04
C PRO A 526 -11.59 -13.20 -8.86
N LEU A 527 -10.88 -12.10 -8.54
CA LEU A 527 -9.47 -12.19 -8.14
C LEU A 527 -9.36 -12.90 -6.79
N GLY A 528 -8.44 -13.87 -6.70
CA GLY A 528 -8.15 -14.55 -5.45
C GLY A 528 -9.24 -15.50 -5.00
N VAL A 529 -9.67 -16.43 -5.84
CA VAL A 529 -10.66 -17.45 -5.47
C VAL A 529 -10.01 -18.63 -4.74
N PHE A 530 -10.72 -19.15 -3.75
CA PHE A 530 -10.38 -20.46 -3.19
C PHE A 530 -10.77 -21.53 -4.20
N TYR A 531 -9.82 -22.39 -4.53
CA TYR A 531 -10.03 -23.54 -5.40
C TYR A 531 -9.42 -24.77 -4.74
N LEU A 532 -10.28 -25.58 -4.15
CA LEU A 532 -9.92 -26.71 -3.30
C LEU A 532 -10.73 -27.94 -3.71
N PRO A 533 -10.20 -29.15 -3.49
CA PRO A 533 -11.01 -30.36 -3.52
C PRO A 533 -12.18 -30.24 -2.52
N HIS A 534 -13.34 -30.64 -2.93
CA HIS A 534 -14.51 -30.73 -2.05
C HIS A 534 -14.54 -32.13 -1.45
N SER A 535 -14.39 -32.22 -0.12
CA SER A 535 -14.52 -33.52 0.55
C SER A 535 -15.97 -34.00 0.46
N THR A 536 -16.15 -35.23 0.00
CA THR A 536 -17.45 -35.92 -0.04
C THR A 536 -17.75 -36.69 1.24
N GLY A 537 -16.83 -36.67 2.19
CA GLY A 537 -16.88 -37.43 3.44
C GLY A 537 -15.66 -38.32 3.64
N LEU A 538 -15.66 -39.05 4.73
CA LEU A 538 -14.64 -40.05 5.04
C LEU A 538 -15.20 -41.45 4.72
N GLU A 539 -14.48 -42.24 3.96
CA GLU A 539 -14.79 -43.66 3.74
C GLU A 539 -13.86 -44.53 4.58
N SER A 540 -14.40 -45.55 5.21
CA SER A 540 -13.58 -46.50 5.96
C SER A 540 -12.74 -47.34 5.00
N ASP A 541 -11.44 -47.47 5.26
CA ASP A 541 -10.52 -48.31 4.52
C ASP A 541 -10.65 -49.84 4.86
N GLY A 542 -11.59 -50.19 5.74
CA GLY A 542 -11.83 -51.55 6.21
C GLY A 542 -10.80 -52.07 7.21
N ASN A 543 -9.73 -51.30 7.49
CA ASN A 543 -8.64 -51.67 8.40
C ASN A 543 -8.61 -50.82 9.67
N GLY A 544 -9.69 -50.09 9.94
CA GLY A 544 -9.79 -49.18 11.08
C GLY A 544 -9.29 -47.78 10.80
N GLY A 545 -8.89 -47.47 9.56
CA GLY A 545 -8.57 -46.16 9.06
C GLY A 545 -9.68 -45.57 8.20
N TYR A 546 -9.48 -44.31 7.75
CA TYR A 546 -10.39 -43.59 6.86
C TYR A 546 -9.60 -42.98 5.69
N THR A 547 -10.21 -42.98 4.51
CA THR A 547 -9.74 -42.28 3.31
C THR A 547 -10.72 -41.19 2.89
N TYR A 548 -10.21 -40.19 2.12
CA TYR A 548 -11.04 -39.10 1.55
C TYR A 548 -11.52 -39.49 0.15
#